data_846c9972d1b1b4f5a3590c1b2e8ec9ad
#
_entry.id   846c9972d1b1b4f5a3590c1b2e8ec9ad
#
_cell.length_a   1.000
_cell.length_b   1.000
_cell.length_c   1.000
_cell.angle_alpha   90.00
_cell.angle_beta   90.00
_cell.angle_gamma   90.00
#
_symmetry.space_group_name_H-M   'P 1'
#
loop_
_entity.id
_entity.type
_entity.pdbx_description
1 polymer ?
#
loop_
_entity_poly.entity_id
_entity_poly.type
_entity_poly.pdbx_seq_one_letter_code
_entity_poly.pdbx_strand_id
1 'polypeptide(L)'
;MELAESVKVARRLVEVLASERTSAIDRVRMARQRHEPTPPSALRPAAVDDPAAALHRLLRADFPCAACTQFSTVGRQELMARLERVGAKPHGPHDGGALLLEVLWTCTSHVRPDTAVETGVARGLSSATMLAAMEANGSGRLYSIDLPAIRSEWFEGSKVAVPPEARHRWTYIRRSAERELPRLIGRLGGIDLFVHDSLHTYGHMSFEFEHAWEALRPGGVLVTDDVFDNRAFDDLVARLPDGTPWLVAAEPVKGGGGVGVVRKPSMEPGS
;
A
#
# COMPACT_ATOMS: atom_id res chain seq x y z
N MET A 1 -29.03 -2.26 18.85
CA MET A 1 -27.74 -1.84 18.28
C MET A 1 -27.73 -2.00 16.76
N GLU A 2 -28.12 -3.15 16.22
CA GLU A 2 -28.15 -3.42 14.76
C GLU A 2 -29.06 -2.49 13.94
N LEU A 3 -30.26 -2.13 14.44
CA LEU A 3 -31.22 -1.29 13.70
C LEU A 3 -30.66 0.14 13.49
N ALA A 4 -30.02 0.70 14.51
CA ALA A 4 -29.43 2.04 14.43
C ALA A 4 -28.24 2.10 13.47
N GLU A 5 -27.44 1.04 13.40
CA GLU A 5 -26.34 0.92 12.44
C GLU A 5 -26.86 0.74 11.01
N SER A 6 -27.88 -0.09 10.84
CA SER A 6 -28.54 -0.30 9.53
C SER A 6 -29.14 1.01 8.99
N VAL A 7 -29.74 1.84 9.83
CA VAL A 7 -30.28 3.16 9.44
C VAL A 7 -29.14 4.11 9.04
N LYS A 8 -28.02 4.11 9.76
CA LYS A 8 -26.85 4.92 9.39
C LYS A 8 -26.25 4.49 8.04
N VAL A 9 -26.10 3.19 7.82
CA VAL A 9 -25.62 2.64 6.55
C VAL A 9 -26.57 3.01 5.40
N ALA A 10 -27.89 2.86 5.59
CA ALA A 10 -28.88 3.22 4.58
C ALA A 10 -28.84 4.73 4.25
N ARG A 11 -28.76 5.60 5.26
CA ARG A 11 -28.64 7.05 5.06
C ARG A 11 -27.38 7.41 4.28
N ARG A 12 -26.23 6.83 4.62
CA ARG A 12 -24.98 7.05 3.87
C ARG A 12 -25.01 6.51 2.47
N LEU A 13 -25.65 5.36 2.25
CA LEU A 13 -25.84 4.84 0.91
C LEU A 13 -26.62 5.83 0.05
N VAL A 14 -27.68 6.43 0.59
CA VAL A 14 -28.47 7.48 -0.10
C VAL A 14 -27.61 8.72 -0.36
N GLU A 15 -26.80 9.18 0.60
CA GLU A 15 -25.88 10.31 0.42
C GLU A 15 -24.83 10.03 -0.66
N VAL A 16 -24.22 8.83 -0.67
CA VAL A 16 -23.27 8.39 -1.70
C VAL A 16 -23.94 8.27 -3.06
N LEU A 17 -25.15 7.71 -3.14
CA LEU A 17 -25.90 7.61 -4.39
C LEU A 17 -26.33 8.98 -4.94
N ALA A 18 -26.63 9.92 -4.06
CA ALA A 18 -27.03 11.27 -4.46
C ALA A 18 -25.82 12.16 -4.86
N SER A 19 -24.71 12.05 -4.15
CA SER A 19 -23.53 12.89 -4.35
C SER A 19 -22.42 12.27 -5.21
N GLU A 20 -22.36 10.93 -5.26
CA GLU A 20 -21.26 10.19 -5.87
C GLU A 20 -21.77 8.95 -6.67
N ARG A 21 -22.63 9.17 -7.67
CA ARG A 21 -23.17 8.07 -8.50
C ARG A 21 -22.09 7.14 -9.06
N THR A 22 -20.93 7.68 -9.42
CA THR A 22 -19.78 6.91 -9.91
C THR A 22 -19.19 6.01 -8.82
N SER A 23 -19.13 6.48 -7.57
CA SER A 23 -18.66 5.72 -6.41
C SER A 23 -19.56 4.52 -6.12
N ALA A 24 -20.88 4.63 -6.32
CA ALA A 24 -21.80 3.50 -6.15
C ALA A 24 -21.56 2.40 -7.19
N ILE A 25 -21.31 2.75 -8.44
CA ILE A 25 -20.99 1.81 -9.53
C ILE A 25 -19.68 1.10 -9.21
N ASP A 26 -18.65 1.85 -8.81
CA ASP A 26 -17.33 1.32 -8.46
C ASP A 26 -17.43 0.30 -7.30
N ARG A 27 -18.27 0.58 -6.28
CA ARG A 27 -18.50 -0.34 -5.16
C ARG A 27 -19.17 -1.64 -5.57
N VAL A 28 -20.16 -1.56 -6.50
CA VAL A 28 -20.80 -2.76 -7.05
C VAL A 28 -19.79 -3.60 -7.83
N ARG A 29 -18.92 -2.95 -8.62
CA ARG A 29 -17.85 -3.64 -9.35
C ARG A 29 -16.89 -4.34 -8.41
N MET A 30 -16.37 -3.64 -7.40
CA MET A 30 -15.48 -4.22 -6.37
C MET A 30 -16.15 -5.39 -5.62
N ALA A 31 -17.43 -5.27 -5.29
CA ALA A 31 -18.17 -6.37 -4.65
C ALA A 31 -18.27 -7.61 -5.55
N ARG A 32 -18.42 -7.44 -6.86
CA ARG A 32 -18.42 -8.56 -7.82
C ARG A 32 -17.05 -9.20 -7.95
N GLN A 33 -15.99 -8.41 -8.02
CA GLN A 33 -14.61 -8.92 -8.11
C GLN A 33 -14.24 -9.81 -6.93
N ARG A 34 -14.75 -9.56 -5.73
CA ARG A 34 -14.52 -10.41 -4.54
C ARG A 34 -15.05 -11.85 -4.70
N HIS A 35 -15.94 -12.09 -5.66
CA HIS A 35 -16.50 -13.41 -5.95
C HIS A 35 -15.90 -14.06 -7.21
N GLU A 36 -14.94 -13.40 -7.87
CA GLU A 36 -14.23 -13.96 -9.00
C GLU A 36 -13.27 -15.06 -8.54
N PRO A 37 -13.07 -16.12 -9.36
CA PRO A 37 -12.08 -17.14 -9.05
C PRO A 37 -10.68 -16.53 -8.90
N THR A 38 -10.01 -16.83 -7.80
CA THR A 38 -8.68 -16.30 -7.50
C THR A 38 -7.67 -17.43 -7.63
N PRO A 39 -6.84 -17.47 -8.70
CA PRO A 39 -5.83 -18.50 -8.85
C PRO A 39 -4.77 -18.35 -7.73
N PRO A 40 -4.41 -19.48 -7.07
CA PRO A 40 -3.49 -19.44 -5.93
C PRO A 40 -2.08 -19.04 -6.36
N SER A 41 -1.35 -18.35 -5.48
CA SER A 41 0.08 -18.08 -5.64
C SER A 41 0.90 -19.37 -5.52
N ALA A 42 1.90 -19.51 -6.37
CA ALA A 42 2.92 -20.54 -6.30
C ALA A 42 4.17 -20.09 -5.53
N LEU A 43 4.28 -18.78 -5.25
CA LEU A 43 5.39 -18.22 -4.50
C LEU A 43 5.46 -18.77 -3.09
N ARG A 44 6.67 -18.84 -2.58
CA ARG A 44 6.96 -19.17 -1.20
C ARG A 44 7.82 -18.06 -0.63
N PRO A 45 7.70 -17.75 0.67
CA PRO A 45 8.61 -16.83 1.32
C PRO A 45 10.04 -17.21 0.95
N ALA A 46 10.82 -16.22 0.56
CA ALA A 46 12.24 -16.46 0.34
C ALA A 46 12.83 -17.02 1.63
N ALA A 47 13.55 -18.14 1.50
CA ALA A 47 14.36 -18.68 2.60
C ALA A 47 15.59 -17.77 2.77
N VAL A 48 15.36 -16.55 3.26
CA VAL A 48 16.42 -15.60 3.60
C VAL A 48 16.59 -15.59 5.11
N ASP A 49 17.82 -15.79 5.55
CA ASP A 49 18.15 -15.76 6.97
C ASP A 49 17.82 -14.40 7.62
N ASP A 50 17.87 -13.33 6.82
CA ASP A 50 17.58 -11.95 7.23
C ASP A 50 16.82 -11.20 6.12
N PRO A 51 15.48 -11.08 6.22
CA PRO A 51 14.66 -10.34 5.27
C PRO A 51 15.03 -8.85 5.18
N ALA A 52 15.45 -8.22 6.29
CA ALA A 52 15.84 -6.82 6.30
C ALA A 52 17.14 -6.61 5.50
N ALA A 53 18.14 -7.47 5.68
CA ALA A 53 19.36 -7.44 4.89
C ALA A 53 19.08 -7.71 3.39
N ALA A 54 18.17 -8.64 3.07
CA ALA A 54 17.77 -8.91 1.70
C ALA A 54 17.10 -7.70 1.04
N LEU A 55 16.22 -7.00 1.77
CA LEU A 55 15.57 -5.78 1.30
C LEU A 55 16.60 -4.67 1.04
N HIS A 56 17.56 -4.44 1.96
CA HIS A 56 18.60 -3.45 1.75
C HIS A 56 19.46 -3.76 0.51
N ARG A 57 19.84 -5.04 0.30
CA ARG A 57 20.52 -5.45 -0.94
C ARG A 57 19.71 -5.15 -2.19
N LEU A 58 18.39 -5.46 -2.19
CA LEU A 58 17.48 -5.15 -3.28
C LEU A 58 17.45 -3.64 -3.59
N LEU A 59 17.45 -2.82 -2.54
CA LEU A 59 17.46 -1.36 -2.65
C LEU A 59 18.85 -0.77 -2.97
N ARG A 60 19.93 -1.59 -2.97
CA ARG A 60 21.32 -1.15 -3.06
C ARG A 60 21.68 -0.16 -1.94
N ALA A 61 21.21 -0.43 -0.73
CA ALA A 61 21.37 0.37 0.45
C ALA A 61 22.26 -0.33 1.49
N ASP A 62 22.92 0.45 2.33
CA ASP A 62 23.75 -0.07 3.40
C ASP A 62 22.94 -0.78 4.48
N PHE A 63 23.49 -1.89 5.00
CA PHE A 63 22.92 -2.64 6.10
C PHE A 63 24.04 -2.99 7.14
N PRO A 64 23.82 -2.87 8.45
CA PRO A 64 22.59 -2.38 9.08
C PRO A 64 22.35 -0.87 8.93
N CYS A 65 21.07 -0.46 8.91
CA CYS A 65 20.64 0.92 8.80
C CYS A 65 20.08 1.42 10.14
N ALA A 66 20.71 2.41 10.77
CA ALA A 66 20.28 2.94 12.05
C ALA A 66 18.86 3.50 12.04
N ALA A 67 18.44 4.20 10.98
CA ALA A 67 17.11 4.77 10.85
C ALA A 67 16.03 3.65 10.74
N CYS A 68 16.32 2.57 10.00
CA CYS A 68 15.40 1.43 9.88
C CYS A 68 15.30 0.68 11.21
N THR A 69 16.40 0.46 11.91
CA THR A 69 16.39 -0.16 13.25
C THR A 69 15.61 0.69 14.25
N GLN A 70 15.78 2.01 14.23
CA GLN A 70 15.01 2.92 15.10
C GLN A 70 13.52 2.85 14.80
N PHE A 71 13.12 2.80 13.52
CA PHE A 71 11.71 2.66 13.16
C PHE A 71 11.12 1.34 13.69
N SER A 72 11.79 0.21 13.47
CA SER A 72 11.33 -1.11 13.94
C SER A 72 11.15 -1.17 15.46
N THR A 73 11.99 -0.47 16.22
CA THR A 73 11.99 -0.51 17.69
C THR A 73 11.10 0.55 18.33
N VAL A 74 11.05 1.76 17.79
CA VAL A 74 10.37 2.91 18.40
C VAL A 74 9.26 3.46 17.51
N GLY A 75 9.57 3.78 16.27
CA GLY A 75 8.64 4.49 15.37
C GLY A 75 7.34 3.75 15.15
N ARG A 76 7.39 2.43 15.00
CA ARG A 76 6.19 1.60 14.85
C ARG A 76 5.31 1.63 16.13
N GLN A 77 5.92 1.60 17.31
CA GLN A 77 5.18 1.69 18.58
C GLN A 77 4.50 3.06 18.72
N GLU A 78 5.15 4.13 18.30
CA GLU A 78 4.55 5.48 18.29
C GLU A 78 3.34 5.58 17.37
N LEU A 79 3.38 4.95 16.18
CA LEU A 79 2.23 4.87 15.27
C LEU A 79 1.06 4.11 15.91
N MET A 80 1.33 2.96 16.55
CA MET A 80 0.29 2.18 17.24
C MET A 80 -0.31 2.96 18.40
N ALA A 81 0.51 3.59 19.24
CA ALA A 81 0.05 4.44 20.35
C ALA A 81 -0.79 5.63 19.86
N ARG A 82 -0.54 6.13 18.64
CA ARG A 82 -1.37 7.17 18.03
C ARG A 82 -2.76 6.65 17.69
N LEU A 83 -2.88 5.45 17.10
CA LEU A 83 -4.19 4.82 16.84
C LEU A 83 -5.00 4.66 18.12
N GLU A 84 -4.36 4.19 19.20
CA GLU A 84 -5.01 4.02 20.50
C GLU A 84 -5.55 5.36 21.04
N ARG A 85 -4.76 6.43 20.93
CA ARG A 85 -5.20 7.78 21.38
C ARG A 85 -6.43 8.31 20.65
N VAL A 86 -6.65 7.90 19.41
CA VAL A 86 -7.86 8.28 18.64
C VAL A 86 -8.98 7.25 18.76
N GLY A 87 -8.85 6.30 19.71
CA GLY A 87 -9.88 5.29 20.01
C GLY A 87 -9.97 4.16 18.97
N ALA A 88 -9.00 4.06 18.06
CA ALA A 88 -8.92 2.98 17.12
C ALA A 88 -8.13 1.81 17.76
N LYS A 89 -8.72 0.60 17.75
CA LYS A 89 -8.01 -0.59 18.24
C LYS A 89 -6.88 -0.93 17.25
N PRO A 90 -5.62 -1.04 17.70
CA PRO A 90 -4.54 -1.53 16.86
C PRO A 90 -4.81 -2.97 16.38
N HIS A 91 -4.19 -3.35 15.28
CA HIS A 91 -4.29 -4.71 14.72
C HIS A 91 -5.71 -5.13 14.30
N GLY A 92 -6.51 -4.21 13.80
CA GLY A 92 -7.74 -4.55 13.09
C GLY A 92 -7.45 -5.34 11.80
N PRO A 93 -8.44 -6.08 11.28
CA PRO A 93 -8.26 -6.99 10.13
C PRO A 93 -7.80 -6.29 8.83
N HIS A 94 -7.81 -4.97 8.80
CA HIS A 94 -7.38 -4.16 7.65
C HIS A 94 -6.25 -3.19 8.00
N ASP A 95 -5.57 -3.38 9.12
CA ASP A 95 -4.35 -2.63 9.42
C ASP A 95 -3.18 -3.36 8.79
N GLY A 96 -2.29 -2.65 8.12
CA GLY A 96 -1.06 -3.21 7.56
C GLY A 96 -0.26 -3.95 8.62
N GLY A 97 0.31 -5.10 8.26
CA GLY A 97 1.14 -5.91 9.15
C GLY A 97 2.43 -5.17 9.55
N ALA A 98 3.09 -5.66 10.61
CA ALA A 98 4.35 -5.09 11.07
C ALA A 98 5.42 -5.11 9.98
N LEU A 99 5.49 -6.20 9.23
CA LEU A 99 6.43 -6.36 8.11
C LEU A 99 6.16 -5.34 7.01
N LEU A 100 4.89 -5.12 6.63
CA LEU A 100 4.55 -4.11 5.61
C LEU A 100 5.04 -2.72 6.04
N LEU A 101 4.80 -2.31 7.28
CA LEU A 101 5.25 -1.00 7.77
C LEU A 101 6.77 -0.86 7.76
N GLU A 102 7.51 -1.91 8.14
CA GLU A 102 8.98 -1.93 8.09
C GLU A 102 9.51 -1.87 6.66
N VAL A 103 8.89 -2.59 5.74
CA VAL A 103 9.23 -2.54 4.31
C VAL A 103 8.96 -1.16 3.74
N LEU A 104 7.80 -0.56 4.05
CA LEU A 104 7.44 0.78 3.55
C LEU A 104 8.37 1.86 4.09
N TRP A 105 8.71 1.81 5.38
CA TRP A 105 9.71 2.71 5.95
C TRP A 105 11.05 2.59 5.23
N THR A 106 11.55 1.34 5.09
CA THR A 106 12.85 1.07 4.47
C THR A 106 12.87 1.51 3.00
N CYS A 107 11.85 1.13 2.22
CA CYS A 107 11.74 1.56 0.83
C CYS A 107 11.69 3.08 0.70
N THR A 108 10.84 3.76 1.47
CA THR A 108 10.70 5.21 1.41
C THR A 108 11.98 5.93 1.82
N SER A 109 12.66 5.44 2.87
CA SER A 109 13.91 6.04 3.37
C SER A 109 15.06 5.95 2.36
N HIS A 110 15.17 4.83 1.64
CA HIS A 110 16.31 4.58 0.75
C HIS A 110 16.04 4.92 -0.72
N VAL A 111 14.81 4.73 -1.21
CA VAL A 111 14.42 5.19 -2.56
C VAL A 111 14.36 6.71 -2.61
N ARG A 112 13.96 7.35 -1.49
CA ARG A 112 13.75 8.80 -1.38
C ARG A 112 12.81 9.31 -2.48
N PRO A 113 11.58 8.75 -2.61
CA PRO A 113 10.71 9.03 -3.72
C PRO A 113 10.30 10.50 -3.76
N ASP A 114 10.43 11.15 -4.90
CA ASP A 114 9.79 12.45 -5.14
C ASP A 114 8.27 12.27 -5.25
N THR A 115 7.85 11.15 -5.83
CA THR A 115 6.45 10.82 -6.07
C THR A 115 6.16 9.37 -5.68
N ALA A 116 5.37 9.18 -4.62
CA ALA A 116 4.83 7.88 -4.24
C ALA A 116 3.32 7.82 -4.48
N VAL A 117 2.83 6.66 -4.90
CA VAL A 117 1.40 6.38 -5.06
C VAL A 117 1.04 5.14 -4.24
N GLU A 118 -0.06 5.22 -3.51
CA GLU A 118 -0.62 4.15 -2.69
C GLU A 118 -2.07 3.89 -3.09
N THR A 119 -2.46 2.63 -3.13
CA THR A 119 -3.85 2.19 -3.25
C THR A 119 -4.26 1.44 -2.00
N GLY A 120 -5.40 1.83 -1.42
CA GLY A 120 -5.82 1.42 -0.08
C GLY A 120 -5.18 2.27 1.02
N VAL A 121 -6.00 2.75 1.93
CA VAL A 121 -5.56 3.62 3.05
C VAL A 121 -6.06 3.09 4.39
N ALA A 122 -7.27 2.56 4.41
CA ALA A 122 -7.92 2.14 5.64
C ALA A 122 -7.76 3.19 6.75
N ARG A 123 -7.07 2.89 7.84
CA ARG A 123 -6.80 3.84 8.93
C ARG A 123 -5.60 4.75 8.68
N GLY A 124 -4.80 4.48 7.64
CA GLY A 124 -3.68 5.29 7.20
C GLY A 124 -2.36 4.97 7.88
N LEU A 125 -2.15 3.74 8.34
CA LEU A 125 -0.88 3.31 8.94
C LEU A 125 0.25 3.27 7.90
N SER A 126 0.01 2.67 6.75
CA SER A 126 0.93 2.65 5.61
C SER A 126 1.26 4.07 5.14
N SER A 127 0.22 4.90 4.94
CA SER A 127 0.39 6.31 4.60
C SER A 127 1.21 7.08 5.64
N ALA A 128 0.89 6.92 6.93
CA ALA A 128 1.61 7.60 8.02
C ALA A 128 3.07 7.19 8.10
N THR A 129 3.37 5.90 7.87
CA THR A 129 4.73 5.36 7.82
C THR A 129 5.55 6.01 6.70
N MET A 130 5.00 6.01 5.48
CA MET A 130 5.68 6.64 4.33
C MET A 130 5.87 8.15 4.52
N LEU A 131 4.85 8.84 5.02
CA LEU A 131 4.93 10.28 5.28
C LEU A 131 5.98 10.61 6.35
N ALA A 132 6.10 9.81 7.41
CA ALA A 132 7.14 9.98 8.41
C ALA A 132 8.55 9.77 7.84
N ALA A 133 8.74 8.79 6.97
CA ALA A 133 10.00 8.58 6.27
C ALA A 133 10.31 9.71 5.27
N MET A 134 9.32 10.23 4.54
CA MET A 134 9.46 11.41 3.67
C MET A 134 9.82 12.67 4.46
N GLU A 135 9.26 12.83 5.66
CA GLU A 135 9.60 13.94 6.55
C GLU A 135 11.06 13.85 7.01
N ALA A 136 11.51 12.65 7.42
CA ALA A 136 12.91 12.40 7.76
C ALA A 136 13.85 12.65 6.58
N ASN A 137 13.41 12.36 5.35
CA ASN A 137 14.16 12.64 4.12
C ASN A 137 14.15 14.13 3.73
N GLY A 138 13.23 14.94 4.26
CA GLY A 138 13.01 16.33 3.86
C GLY A 138 12.38 16.50 2.46
N SER A 139 11.94 15.44 1.79
CA SER A 139 11.44 15.45 0.41
C SER A 139 10.32 14.41 0.19
N GLY A 140 9.63 14.52 -0.94
CA GLY A 140 8.64 13.56 -1.42
C GLY A 140 7.19 13.99 -1.19
N ARG A 141 6.32 13.42 -2.00
CA ARG A 141 4.85 13.56 -1.92
C ARG A 141 4.19 12.19 -2.07
N LEU A 142 3.19 11.96 -1.24
CA LEU A 142 2.36 10.75 -1.27
C LEU A 142 0.97 11.08 -1.84
N TYR A 143 0.54 10.28 -2.80
CA TYR A 143 -0.81 10.29 -3.36
C TYR A 143 -1.47 8.95 -3.03
N SER A 144 -2.51 8.98 -2.20
CA SER A 144 -3.19 7.77 -1.76
C SER A 144 -4.61 7.73 -2.32
N ILE A 145 -4.94 6.66 -3.02
CA ILE A 145 -6.26 6.40 -3.60
C ILE A 145 -6.97 5.37 -2.73
N ASP A 146 -8.17 5.71 -2.25
CA ASP A 146 -8.97 4.81 -1.43
C ASP A 146 -10.46 5.01 -1.66
N LEU A 147 -11.21 3.92 -1.64
CA LEU A 147 -12.67 3.94 -1.64
C LEU A 147 -13.17 3.26 -0.35
N PRO A 148 -13.16 3.97 0.79
CA PRO A 148 -13.46 3.39 2.08
C PRO A 148 -14.87 2.78 2.11
N ALA A 149 -15.05 1.69 2.87
CA ALA A 149 -16.34 1.06 3.06
C ALA A 149 -17.38 2.04 3.61
N ILE A 150 -18.65 1.84 3.23
CA ILE A 150 -19.76 2.74 3.67
C ILE A 150 -20.05 2.59 5.16
N ARG A 151 -19.60 1.52 5.82
CA ARG A 151 -19.79 1.31 7.27
C ARG A 151 -19.17 2.46 8.05
N SER A 152 -19.87 2.90 9.10
CA SER A 152 -19.52 4.11 9.83
C SER A 152 -18.09 4.13 10.39
N GLU A 153 -17.69 3.04 10.98
CA GLU A 153 -16.35 2.89 11.58
C GLU A 153 -15.20 3.06 10.59
N TRP A 154 -15.38 2.60 9.33
CA TRP A 154 -14.38 2.71 8.26
C TRP A 154 -14.42 4.06 7.57
N PHE A 155 -15.61 4.60 7.38
CA PHE A 155 -15.81 5.87 6.70
C PHE A 155 -15.33 7.07 7.54
N GLU A 156 -15.59 7.05 8.85
CA GLU A 156 -15.17 8.08 9.80
C GLU A 156 -13.74 7.85 10.30
N GLY A 157 -13.33 6.58 10.45
CA GLY A 157 -12.00 6.18 10.90
C GLY A 157 -10.93 6.15 9.82
N SER A 158 -11.29 6.39 8.55
CA SER A 158 -10.32 6.48 7.46
C SER A 158 -9.26 7.54 7.75
N LYS A 159 -7.96 7.20 7.50
CA LYS A 159 -6.84 8.12 7.65
C LYS A 159 -6.54 8.69 9.05
N VAL A 160 -7.11 8.15 10.11
CA VAL A 160 -6.92 8.68 11.48
C VAL A 160 -5.47 8.60 11.97
N ALA A 161 -4.68 7.64 11.44
CA ALA A 161 -3.26 7.49 11.79
C ALA A 161 -2.39 8.61 11.19
N VAL A 162 -2.84 9.28 10.10
CA VAL A 162 -2.05 10.33 9.45
C VAL A 162 -2.14 11.64 10.25
N PRO A 163 -1.02 12.11 10.81
CA PRO A 163 -0.99 13.32 11.60
C PRO A 163 -1.28 14.57 10.76
N PRO A 164 -1.98 15.58 11.32
CA PRO A 164 -2.27 16.81 10.59
C PRO A 164 -1.03 17.49 10.02
N GLU A 165 0.08 17.46 10.76
CA GLU A 165 1.37 18.04 10.38
C GLU A 165 2.02 17.38 9.17
N ALA A 166 1.76 16.08 8.93
CA ALA A 166 2.30 15.37 7.76
C ALA A 166 1.46 15.58 6.48
N ARG A 167 0.27 16.17 6.60
CA ARG A 167 -0.68 16.28 5.48
C ARG A 167 -0.24 17.26 4.39
N HIS A 168 0.74 18.10 4.62
CA HIS A 168 1.28 18.99 3.59
C HIS A 168 2.00 18.24 2.45
N ARG A 169 2.46 17.00 2.71
CA ARG A 169 3.06 16.08 1.72
C ARG A 169 2.05 15.09 1.15
N TRP A 170 0.79 15.10 1.58
CA TRP A 170 -0.18 14.07 1.30
C TRP A 170 -1.38 14.55 0.50
N THR A 171 -1.71 13.82 -0.55
CA THR A 171 -2.95 14.01 -1.33
C THR A 171 -3.80 12.76 -1.20
N TYR A 172 -4.88 12.84 -0.43
CA TYR A 172 -5.85 11.75 -0.28
C TYR A 172 -6.96 11.87 -1.33
N ILE A 173 -7.13 10.84 -2.15
CA ILE A 173 -8.08 10.79 -3.27
C ILE A 173 -9.12 9.71 -2.97
N ARG A 174 -10.35 10.13 -2.66
CA ARG A 174 -11.45 9.22 -2.34
C ARG A 174 -12.16 8.75 -3.60
N ARG A 175 -11.57 7.76 -4.28
CA ARG A 175 -12.08 7.13 -5.50
C ARG A 175 -11.63 5.68 -5.57
N SER A 176 -12.24 4.88 -6.49
CA SER A 176 -11.70 3.55 -6.80
C SER A 176 -10.37 3.66 -7.54
N ALA A 177 -9.45 2.74 -7.25
CA ALA A 177 -8.16 2.67 -7.91
C ALA A 177 -8.30 2.42 -9.43
N GLU A 178 -9.20 1.55 -9.85
CA GLU A 178 -9.46 1.28 -11.28
C GLU A 178 -9.78 2.54 -12.08
N ARG A 179 -10.46 3.49 -11.46
CA ARG A 179 -10.84 4.75 -12.14
C ARG A 179 -9.77 5.81 -12.05
N GLU A 180 -9.12 5.93 -10.90
CA GLU A 180 -8.25 7.07 -10.62
C GLU A 180 -6.77 6.80 -10.87
N LEU A 181 -6.29 5.56 -10.69
CA LEU A 181 -4.87 5.25 -10.84
C LEU A 181 -4.31 5.60 -12.22
N PRO A 182 -4.93 5.20 -13.35
CA PRO A 182 -4.42 5.58 -14.67
C PRO A 182 -4.41 7.10 -14.91
N ARG A 183 -5.43 7.80 -14.38
CA ARG A 183 -5.53 9.25 -14.50
C ARG A 183 -4.47 9.97 -13.68
N LEU A 184 -4.25 9.50 -12.45
CA LEU A 184 -3.24 10.05 -11.56
C LEU A 184 -1.84 9.88 -12.15
N ILE A 185 -1.50 8.66 -12.56
CA ILE A 185 -0.23 8.34 -13.20
C ILE A 185 -0.01 9.21 -14.46
N GLY A 186 -1.02 9.35 -15.30
CA GLY A 186 -0.93 10.20 -16.48
C GLY A 186 -0.66 11.68 -16.15
N ARG A 187 -1.19 12.20 -15.04
CA ARG A 187 -0.89 13.57 -14.57
C ARG A 187 0.50 13.71 -13.97
N LEU A 188 0.98 12.67 -13.27
CA LEU A 188 2.28 12.69 -12.59
C LEU A 188 3.46 12.48 -13.56
N GLY A 189 3.24 11.83 -14.69
CA GLY A 189 4.26 11.56 -15.70
C GLY A 189 5.32 10.52 -15.27
N GLY A 190 5.14 9.89 -14.13
CA GLY A 190 6.01 8.85 -13.58
C GLY A 190 6.02 8.88 -12.06
N ILE A 191 6.36 7.73 -11.46
CA ILE A 191 6.38 7.52 -10.01
C ILE A 191 7.67 6.82 -9.58
N ASP A 192 8.05 6.95 -8.32
CA ASP A 192 9.28 6.37 -7.77
C ASP A 192 8.97 5.21 -6.81
N LEU A 193 7.78 5.25 -6.18
CA LEU A 193 7.31 4.20 -5.28
C LEU A 193 5.82 3.97 -5.53
N PHE A 194 5.43 2.72 -5.69
CA PHE A 194 4.03 2.28 -5.71
C PHE A 194 3.77 1.30 -4.59
N VAL A 195 2.62 1.44 -3.92
CA VAL A 195 2.18 0.54 -2.85
C VAL A 195 0.76 0.06 -3.13
N HIS A 196 0.60 -1.26 -3.19
CA HIS A 196 -0.69 -1.92 -3.25
C HIS A 196 -1.05 -2.47 -1.87
N ASP A 197 -2.14 -1.98 -1.30
CA ASP A 197 -2.78 -2.48 -0.07
C ASP A 197 -4.31 -2.24 -0.16
N SER A 198 -4.90 -2.56 -1.32
CA SER A 198 -6.30 -2.27 -1.61
C SER A 198 -7.15 -3.54 -1.70
N LEU A 199 -7.71 -3.89 -2.85
CA LEU A 199 -8.53 -5.08 -3.05
C LEU A 199 -7.67 -6.26 -3.53
N HIS A 200 -7.45 -7.26 -2.68
CA HIS A 200 -6.57 -8.40 -2.93
C HIS A 200 -7.21 -9.49 -3.81
N THR A 201 -7.79 -9.08 -4.95
CA THR A 201 -8.26 -10.02 -5.98
C THR A 201 -7.28 -10.06 -7.15
N TYR A 202 -7.17 -11.20 -7.81
CA TYR A 202 -6.23 -11.38 -8.92
C TYR A 202 -6.35 -10.30 -9.99
N GLY A 203 -7.59 -10.03 -10.45
CA GLY A 203 -7.83 -9.04 -11.50
C GLY A 203 -7.48 -7.62 -11.08
N HIS A 204 -7.79 -7.25 -9.82
CA HIS A 204 -7.52 -5.92 -9.31
C HIS A 204 -6.01 -5.69 -9.08
N MET A 205 -5.33 -6.64 -8.43
CA MET A 205 -3.88 -6.58 -8.24
C MET A 205 -3.14 -6.53 -9.58
N SER A 206 -3.51 -7.40 -10.53
CA SER A 206 -2.89 -7.42 -11.87
C SER A 206 -3.07 -6.08 -12.58
N PHE A 207 -4.27 -5.48 -12.51
CA PHE A 207 -4.55 -4.16 -13.07
C PHE A 207 -3.65 -3.06 -12.46
N GLU A 208 -3.55 -3.03 -11.13
CA GLU A 208 -2.73 -2.02 -10.45
C GLU A 208 -1.25 -2.21 -10.72
N PHE A 209 -0.76 -3.46 -10.70
CA PHE A 209 0.64 -3.76 -10.98
C PHE A 209 1.06 -3.38 -12.39
N GLU A 210 0.22 -3.64 -13.40
CA GLU A 210 0.50 -3.28 -14.79
C GLU A 210 0.69 -1.76 -14.93
N HIS A 211 -0.29 -0.99 -14.47
CA HIS A 211 -0.22 0.47 -14.54
C HIS A 211 0.93 1.07 -13.74
N ALA A 212 1.18 0.53 -12.54
CA ALA A 212 2.26 0.99 -11.70
C ALA A 212 3.63 0.67 -12.28
N TRP A 213 3.82 -0.57 -12.79
CA TRP A 213 5.09 -0.98 -13.36
C TRP A 213 5.48 -0.15 -14.59
N GLU A 214 4.52 0.13 -15.46
CA GLU A 214 4.75 1.01 -16.61
C GLU A 214 5.20 2.41 -16.18
N ALA A 215 4.55 2.97 -15.16
CA ALA A 215 4.79 4.31 -14.67
C ALA A 215 6.02 4.46 -13.77
N LEU A 216 6.51 3.38 -13.17
CA LEU A 216 7.70 3.42 -12.33
C LEU A 216 8.91 3.90 -13.14
N ARG A 217 9.63 4.89 -12.58
CA ARG A 217 10.91 5.32 -13.12
C ARG A 217 11.99 4.25 -12.91
N PRO A 218 13.07 4.26 -13.70
CA PRO A 218 14.23 3.39 -13.43
C PRO A 218 14.73 3.56 -11.98
N GLY A 219 14.93 2.43 -11.28
CA GLY A 219 15.29 2.42 -9.86
C GLY A 219 14.10 2.51 -8.90
N GLY A 220 12.89 2.80 -9.39
CA GLY A 220 11.66 2.84 -8.60
C GLY A 220 11.23 1.46 -8.09
N VAL A 221 10.37 1.45 -7.09
CA VAL A 221 10.00 0.23 -6.35
C VAL A 221 8.47 0.07 -6.31
N LEU A 222 8.01 -1.17 -6.51
CA LEU A 222 6.65 -1.60 -6.23
C LEU A 222 6.64 -2.48 -4.99
N VAL A 223 5.75 -2.17 -4.05
CA VAL A 223 5.48 -2.95 -2.83
C VAL A 223 4.03 -3.41 -2.87
N THR A 224 3.78 -4.65 -2.46
CA THR A 224 2.42 -5.19 -2.35
C THR A 224 2.22 -5.92 -1.04
N ASP A 225 1.09 -5.69 -0.36
CA ASP A 225 0.61 -6.53 0.75
C ASP A 225 -0.09 -7.77 0.21
N ASP A 226 -0.26 -8.77 1.09
CA ASP A 226 -0.99 -10.01 0.88
C ASP A 226 -0.61 -10.76 -0.43
N VAL A 227 0.71 -10.77 -0.74
CA VAL A 227 1.30 -11.29 -1.98
C VAL A 227 0.99 -12.78 -2.23
N PHE A 228 0.61 -13.54 -1.18
CA PHE A 228 0.28 -14.96 -1.30
C PHE A 228 -1.20 -15.24 -1.54
N ASP A 229 -2.07 -14.23 -1.49
CA ASP A 229 -3.52 -14.41 -1.66
C ASP A 229 -3.89 -14.92 -3.06
N ASN A 230 -3.08 -14.56 -4.05
CA ASN A 230 -3.27 -15.00 -5.44
C ASN A 230 -1.97 -14.86 -6.25
N ARG A 231 -2.02 -15.32 -7.51
CA ARG A 231 -0.84 -15.34 -8.38
C ARG A 231 -0.54 -14.04 -9.13
N ALA A 232 -1.13 -12.90 -8.79
CA ALA A 232 -0.90 -11.66 -9.53
C ALA A 232 0.57 -11.21 -9.47
N PHE A 233 1.22 -11.36 -8.31
CA PHE A 233 2.64 -11.04 -8.17
C PHE A 233 3.54 -12.08 -8.86
N ASP A 234 3.16 -13.38 -8.85
CA ASP A 234 3.82 -14.44 -9.64
C ASP A 234 3.87 -14.03 -11.12
N ASP A 235 2.71 -13.66 -11.67
CA ASP A 235 2.57 -13.28 -13.07
C ASP A 235 3.27 -11.95 -13.40
N LEU A 236 3.36 -11.03 -12.43
CA LEU A 236 4.18 -9.84 -12.58
C LEU A 236 5.64 -10.22 -12.74
N VAL A 237 6.23 -10.92 -11.75
CA VAL A 237 7.67 -11.22 -11.75
C VAL A 237 8.08 -12.12 -12.92
N ALA A 238 7.21 -13.03 -13.36
CA ALA A 238 7.46 -13.90 -14.51
C ALA A 238 7.57 -13.16 -15.86
N ARG A 239 7.03 -11.94 -15.94
CA ARG A 239 7.07 -11.10 -17.16
C ARG A 239 8.20 -10.07 -17.15
N LEU A 240 8.91 -9.94 -16.03
CA LEU A 240 9.99 -8.96 -15.91
C LEU A 240 11.26 -9.42 -16.61
N PRO A 241 12.11 -8.49 -17.05
CA PRO A 241 13.42 -8.84 -17.58
C PRO A 241 14.24 -9.70 -16.61
N ASP A 242 15.00 -10.63 -17.15
CA ASP A 242 15.91 -11.48 -16.36
C ASP A 242 16.83 -10.62 -15.48
N GLY A 243 17.00 -11.05 -14.23
CA GLY A 243 17.82 -10.32 -13.26
C GLY A 243 17.13 -9.13 -12.59
N THR A 244 15.85 -8.84 -12.89
CA THR A 244 15.08 -7.85 -12.13
C THR A 244 15.01 -8.28 -10.66
N PRO A 245 15.49 -7.45 -9.70
CA PRO A 245 15.51 -7.83 -8.30
C PRO A 245 14.11 -7.76 -7.68
N TRP A 246 13.70 -8.84 -7.03
CA TRP A 246 12.47 -8.93 -6.27
C TRP A 246 12.65 -9.79 -5.01
N LEU A 247 11.73 -9.62 -4.05
CA LEU A 247 11.71 -10.32 -2.76
C LEU A 247 10.25 -10.57 -2.35
N VAL A 248 9.97 -11.72 -1.74
CA VAL A 248 8.76 -11.96 -0.98
C VAL A 248 9.12 -12.42 0.43
N ALA A 249 8.42 -11.88 1.43
CA ALA A 249 8.62 -12.22 2.82
C ALA A 249 7.27 -12.49 3.49
N ALA A 250 7.21 -13.50 4.38
CA ALA A 250 6.00 -13.82 5.12
C ALA A 250 5.76 -12.80 6.23
N GLU A 251 4.50 -12.40 6.40
CA GLU A 251 4.07 -11.62 7.56
C GLU A 251 3.88 -12.56 8.77
N PRO A 252 4.71 -12.44 9.82
CA PRO A 252 4.67 -13.42 10.93
C PRO A 252 3.37 -13.40 11.73
N VAL A 253 2.63 -12.28 11.71
CA VAL A 253 1.48 -12.04 12.60
C VAL A 253 0.14 -12.29 11.92
N LYS A 254 0.04 -12.14 10.60
CA LYS A 254 -1.22 -12.25 9.84
C LYS A 254 -1.60 -13.67 9.38
N GLY A 255 -0.94 -14.71 9.87
CA GLY A 255 -1.40 -16.10 9.62
C GLY A 255 -1.51 -16.52 8.17
N GLY A 256 -0.60 -16.06 7.28
CA GLY A 256 -0.55 -16.44 5.87
C GLY A 256 -0.35 -15.30 4.88
N GLY A 257 -0.44 -14.06 5.31
CA GLY A 257 -0.13 -12.89 4.48
C GLY A 257 1.38 -12.73 4.23
N GLY A 258 1.73 -11.89 3.28
CA GLY A 258 3.13 -11.61 2.99
C GLY A 258 3.31 -10.36 2.15
N VAL A 259 4.51 -9.83 2.16
CA VAL A 259 4.87 -8.62 1.42
C VAL A 259 5.77 -8.97 0.24
N GLY A 260 5.41 -8.47 -0.95
CA GLY A 260 6.20 -8.54 -2.15
C GLY A 260 6.86 -7.20 -2.45
N VAL A 261 8.10 -7.23 -2.91
CA VAL A 261 8.85 -6.04 -3.33
C VAL A 261 9.53 -6.34 -4.64
N VAL A 262 9.41 -5.45 -5.60
CA VAL A 262 10.17 -5.52 -6.86
C VAL A 262 10.73 -4.16 -7.21
N ARG A 263 12.00 -4.11 -7.64
CA ARG A 263 12.67 -2.88 -8.04
C ARG A 263 12.90 -2.84 -9.54
N LYS A 264 12.45 -1.76 -10.17
CA LYS A 264 12.72 -1.55 -11.60
C LYS A 264 14.21 -1.33 -11.82
N PRO A 265 14.83 -2.03 -12.79
CA PRO A 265 16.25 -1.82 -13.08
C PRO A 265 16.56 -0.34 -13.33
N SER A 266 17.69 0.14 -12.79
CA SER A 266 18.19 1.45 -13.13
C SER A 266 18.73 1.42 -14.56
N MET A 267 18.53 2.48 -15.32
CA MET A 267 19.28 2.63 -16.58
C MET A 267 20.76 2.76 -16.23
N GLU A 268 21.58 1.84 -16.70
CA GLU A 268 23.02 2.00 -16.60
C GLU A 268 23.43 3.23 -17.44
N PRO A 269 24.27 4.15 -16.92
CA PRO A 269 24.79 5.22 -17.74
C PRO A 269 25.74 4.61 -18.76
N GLY A 270 25.26 4.38 -20.00
CA GLY A 270 26.12 3.99 -21.10
C GLY A 270 25.76 2.75 -21.91
N SER A 271 24.48 2.39 -22.03
CA SER A 271 24.04 1.45 -23.07
C SER A 271 23.38 2.17 -24.23
#